data_0d2ba73b7841fdc00f2c6578b4ea9b02
#
_entry.id   0d2ba73b7841fdc00f2c6578b4ea9b02
#
_cell.length_a   1.000
_cell.length_b   1.000
_cell.length_c   1.000
_cell.angle_alpha   90.00
_cell.angle_beta   90.00
_cell.angle_gamma   90.00
#
_symmetry.space_group_name_H-M   'P 1'
#
loop_
_entity.id
_entity.type
_entity.pdbx_description
1 polymer ?
#
loop_
_entity_poly.entity_id
_entity_poly.type
_entity_poly.pdbx_seq_one_letter_code
_entity_poly.pdbx_strand_id
1 'polypeptide(L)'
;SGFYRDHLPSLVESGEVPMDRLDRSVRRVLAAKALVGLFDDPFRRIDRRREQARSRTRPALALARESAKKSIVLLKNEDNLLPLPKSGRRIAIIGPFAAGPHDINGPWVVYGDNKQAVDLATGIRGAVADPRLVTVVEGSGIEEPLAGGIEAAVAAARAADVVLLAIGESENMSGEAQSRLEITVPAPQQALAEAVAAVGKPTVVLLKNGRALALEGAVRDAPAILVTWFLGSESGHAIADVLFGDYSPSARLPVTFPQHSGQQPFYYSRKPTGRPNPEEKLEPYKARFRGIRHEALYPFGHGLTYGNIEYSNLSLPRQLPWNGEIVVTATVINRGSRAAEEVVQLYIR
;
A
#
# COMPACT_ATOMS: atom_id res chain seq x y z
N SER A 1 -2.81 1.50 -31.80
CA SER A 1 -2.41 2.59 -32.69
C SER A 1 -2.20 2.06 -34.10
N GLY A 2 -2.85 2.68 -35.11
CA GLY A 2 -2.78 2.29 -36.50
C GLY A 2 -1.59 2.87 -37.28
N PHE A 3 -0.65 3.55 -36.61
CA PHE A 3 0.39 4.35 -37.26
C PHE A 3 1.16 3.60 -38.36
N TYR A 4 1.65 2.39 -38.08
CA TYR A 4 2.34 1.58 -39.12
C TYR A 4 1.41 1.17 -40.26
N ARG A 5 0.17 0.80 -39.97
CA ARG A 5 -0.82 0.45 -40.96
C ARG A 5 -1.11 1.61 -41.90
N ASP A 6 -1.21 2.83 -41.35
CA ASP A 6 -1.67 4.00 -42.08
C ASP A 6 -0.54 4.67 -42.89
N HIS A 7 0.74 4.54 -42.50
CA HIS A 7 1.86 5.22 -43.12
C HIS A 7 2.89 4.29 -43.81
N LEU A 8 3.03 3.06 -43.33
CA LEU A 8 4.05 2.16 -43.88
C LEU A 8 3.87 1.82 -45.37
N PRO A 9 2.63 1.62 -45.90
CA PRO A 9 2.46 1.35 -47.35
C PRO A 9 3.04 2.44 -48.24
N SER A 10 2.73 3.71 -47.95
CA SER A 10 3.23 4.83 -48.77
C SER A 10 4.75 5.01 -48.68
N LEU A 11 5.35 4.74 -47.50
CA LEU A 11 6.80 4.78 -47.32
C LEU A 11 7.53 3.65 -48.10
N VAL A 12 6.89 2.51 -48.27
CA VAL A 12 7.41 1.42 -49.08
C VAL A 12 7.25 1.74 -50.58
N GLU A 13 6.10 2.26 -50.99
CA GLU A 13 5.83 2.68 -52.37
C GLU A 13 6.77 3.80 -52.84
N SER A 14 7.09 4.76 -51.97
CA SER A 14 8.04 5.83 -52.25
C SER A 14 9.52 5.38 -52.23
N GLY A 15 9.78 4.16 -51.75
CA GLY A 15 11.14 3.63 -51.62
C GLY A 15 11.90 4.13 -50.37
N GLU A 16 11.30 4.95 -49.54
CA GLU A 16 11.90 5.41 -48.27
C GLU A 16 12.14 4.25 -47.29
N VAL A 17 11.24 3.25 -47.31
CA VAL A 17 11.40 2.01 -46.56
C VAL A 17 11.60 0.87 -47.59
N PRO A 18 12.80 0.28 -47.70
CA PRO A 18 13.03 -0.84 -48.59
C PRO A 18 12.20 -2.07 -48.24
N MET A 19 11.65 -2.76 -49.22
CA MET A 19 10.80 -3.95 -49.02
C MET A 19 11.53 -5.06 -48.24
N ASP A 20 12.82 -5.24 -48.45
CA ASP A 20 13.63 -6.24 -47.73
C ASP A 20 13.68 -5.98 -46.22
N ARG A 21 13.57 -4.72 -45.81
CA ARG A 21 13.49 -4.33 -44.39
C ARG A 21 12.16 -4.74 -43.80
N LEU A 22 11.07 -4.55 -44.55
CA LEU A 22 9.73 -4.99 -44.15
C LEU A 22 9.68 -6.52 -44.04
N ASP A 23 10.14 -7.21 -45.09
CA ASP A 23 10.21 -8.68 -45.15
C ASP A 23 10.99 -9.28 -43.96
N ARG A 24 12.11 -8.67 -43.60
CA ARG A 24 12.94 -9.06 -42.47
C ARG A 24 12.15 -8.98 -41.16
N SER A 25 11.37 -7.92 -40.97
CA SER A 25 10.51 -7.75 -39.78
C SER A 25 9.39 -8.80 -39.75
N VAL A 26 8.73 -9.03 -40.88
CA VAL A 26 7.69 -10.07 -41.00
C VAL A 26 8.25 -11.45 -40.71
N ARG A 27 9.42 -11.81 -41.30
CA ARG A 27 10.08 -13.11 -41.07
C ARG A 27 10.40 -13.33 -39.57
N ARG A 28 10.81 -12.29 -38.83
CA ARG A 28 11.06 -12.39 -37.38
C ARG A 28 9.78 -12.74 -36.63
N VAL A 29 8.65 -12.11 -36.96
CA VAL A 29 7.35 -12.40 -36.31
C VAL A 29 6.88 -13.81 -36.68
N LEU A 30 7.00 -14.20 -37.96
CA LEU A 30 6.63 -15.55 -38.42
C LEU A 30 7.52 -16.62 -37.79
N ALA A 31 8.81 -16.37 -37.65
CA ALA A 31 9.75 -17.29 -37.01
C ALA A 31 9.37 -17.49 -35.51
N ALA A 32 9.03 -16.41 -34.81
CA ALA A 32 8.57 -16.51 -33.42
C ALA A 32 7.26 -17.33 -33.32
N LYS A 33 6.30 -17.13 -34.23
CA LYS A 33 5.07 -17.92 -34.30
C LYS A 33 5.37 -19.40 -34.60
N ALA A 34 6.29 -19.70 -35.48
CA ALA A 34 6.70 -21.06 -35.79
C ALA A 34 7.37 -21.75 -34.60
N LEU A 35 8.30 -21.04 -33.90
CA LEU A 35 8.99 -21.55 -32.72
C LEU A 35 8.02 -21.94 -31.59
N VAL A 36 6.93 -21.21 -31.40
CA VAL A 36 5.91 -21.56 -30.41
C VAL A 36 4.85 -22.51 -30.95
N GLY A 37 4.98 -22.97 -32.21
CA GLY A 37 4.14 -23.99 -32.84
C GLY A 37 2.73 -23.53 -33.22
N LEU A 38 2.52 -22.21 -33.47
CA LEU A 38 1.21 -21.67 -33.84
C LEU A 38 0.73 -22.11 -35.24
N PHE A 39 1.64 -22.50 -36.11
CA PHE A 39 1.28 -22.99 -37.44
C PHE A 39 0.89 -24.48 -37.43
N ASP A 40 1.36 -25.24 -36.44
CA ASP A 40 1.01 -26.66 -36.29
C ASP A 40 -0.31 -26.81 -35.54
N ASP A 41 -0.44 -26.16 -34.40
CA ASP A 41 -1.65 -26.12 -33.57
C ASP A 41 -1.70 -24.81 -32.77
N PRO A 42 -2.49 -23.80 -33.20
CA PRO A 42 -2.58 -22.51 -32.53
C PRO A 42 -3.17 -22.60 -31.12
N PHE A 43 -3.90 -23.68 -30.81
CA PHE A 43 -4.58 -23.88 -29.52
C PHE A 43 -3.86 -24.84 -28.57
N ARG A 44 -2.74 -25.42 -28.97
CA ARG A 44 -1.98 -26.44 -28.20
C ARG A 44 -1.63 -26.04 -26.78
N ARG A 45 -1.62 -24.75 -26.48
CA ARG A 45 -1.30 -24.22 -25.16
C ARG A 45 -2.53 -23.90 -24.32
N ILE A 46 -3.71 -23.94 -24.91
CA ILE A 46 -4.99 -23.72 -24.24
C ILE A 46 -5.45 -25.04 -23.62
N ASP A 47 -5.21 -25.19 -22.34
CA ASP A 47 -5.59 -26.39 -21.57
C ASP A 47 -6.13 -25.96 -20.19
N ARG A 48 -7.45 -25.99 -20.04
CA ARG A 48 -8.15 -25.60 -18.80
C ARG A 48 -7.72 -26.45 -17.60
N ARG A 49 -7.40 -27.72 -17.79
CA ARG A 49 -6.95 -28.57 -16.68
C ARG A 49 -5.57 -28.16 -16.19
N ARG A 50 -4.68 -27.84 -17.13
CA ARG A 50 -3.35 -27.33 -16.82
C ARG A 50 -3.41 -25.95 -16.17
N GLU A 51 -4.28 -25.09 -16.66
CA GLU A 51 -4.52 -23.75 -16.07
C GLU A 51 -4.98 -23.90 -14.62
N GLN A 52 -6.03 -24.69 -14.37
CA GLN A 52 -6.55 -24.95 -13.02
C GLN A 52 -5.49 -25.56 -12.09
N ALA A 53 -4.68 -26.51 -12.59
CA ALA A 53 -3.63 -27.15 -11.81
C ALA A 53 -2.45 -26.22 -11.47
N ARG A 54 -2.24 -25.15 -12.26
CA ARG A 54 -1.15 -24.20 -12.07
C ARG A 54 -1.58 -22.88 -11.45
N SER A 55 -2.86 -22.55 -11.52
CA SER A 55 -3.41 -21.34 -10.89
C SER A 55 -3.64 -21.57 -9.42
N ARG A 56 -3.31 -20.55 -8.59
CA ARG A 56 -3.59 -20.52 -7.14
C ARG A 56 -3.08 -21.77 -6.38
N THR A 57 -1.94 -22.30 -6.77
CA THR A 57 -1.30 -23.39 -6.03
C THR A 57 -0.94 -22.96 -4.60
N ARG A 58 -0.84 -23.91 -3.67
CA ARG A 58 -0.43 -23.61 -2.28
C ARG A 58 0.87 -22.78 -2.20
N PRO A 59 1.94 -23.11 -2.96
CA PRO A 59 3.14 -22.26 -2.96
C PRO A 59 2.89 -20.83 -3.48
N ALA A 60 2.05 -20.68 -4.53
CA ALA A 60 1.73 -19.37 -5.07
C ALA A 60 0.93 -18.51 -4.07
N LEU A 61 -0.04 -19.09 -3.37
CA LEU A 61 -0.79 -18.39 -2.32
C LEU A 61 0.10 -18.05 -1.11
N ALA A 62 1.00 -18.95 -0.72
CA ALA A 62 1.96 -18.67 0.35
C ALA A 62 2.88 -17.50 -0.02
N LEU A 63 3.37 -17.45 -1.26
CA LEU A 63 4.17 -16.34 -1.76
C LEU A 63 3.37 -15.03 -1.83
N ALA A 64 2.09 -15.10 -2.26
CA ALA A 64 1.20 -13.94 -2.27
C ALA A 64 0.99 -13.38 -0.85
N ARG A 65 0.75 -14.23 0.14
CA ARG A 65 0.63 -13.84 1.56
C ARG A 65 1.93 -13.25 2.09
N GLU A 66 3.07 -13.83 1.75
CA GLU A 66 4.38 -13.30 2.16
C GLU A 66 4.64 -11.92 1.55
N SER A 67 4.40 -11.76 0.26
CA SER A 67 4.54 -10.47 -0.42
C SER A 67 3.61 -9.43 0.19
N ALA A 68 2.35 -9.79 0.46
CA ALA A 68 1.36 -8.91 1.06
C ALA A 68 1.80 -8.43 2.46
N LYS A 69 2.18 -9.33 3.37
CA LYS A 69 2.61 -8.92 4.72
C LYS A 69 3.89 -8.09 4.72
N LYS A 70 4.82 -8.35 3.77
CA LYS A 70 6.04 -7.56 3.58
C LYS A 70 5.80 -6.19 2.92
N SER A 71 4.58 -5.92 2.45
CA SER A 71 4.19 -4.63 1.88
C SER A 71 3.47 -3.72 2.89
N ILE A 72 2.93 -4.27 3.97
CA ILE A 72 2.20 -3.50 4.99
C ILE A 72 3.16 -2.60 5.77
N VAL A 73 2.85 -1.30 5.82
CA VAL A 73 3.65 -0.31 6.55
C VAL A 73 2.96 0.07 7.85
N LEU A 74 3.64 -0.10 8.97
CA LEU A 74 3.19 0.43 10.27
C LEU A 74 3.64 1.88 10.38
N LEU A 75 2.70 2.83 10.27
CA LEU A 75 3.01 4.26 10.36
C LEU A 75 3.09 4.75 11.79
N LYS A 76 2.22 4.24 12.67
CA LYS A 76 2.06 4.71 14.04
C LYS A 76 1.68 3.54 14.95
N ASN A 77 2.18 3.50 16.16
CA ASN A 77 1.88 2.48 17.16
C ASN A 77 2.15 3.03 18.58
N GLU A 78 1.25 3.89 19.05
CA GLU A 78 1.35 4.49 20.39
C GLU A 78 1.10 3.43 21.46
N ASP A 79 1.82 3.53 22.56
CA ASP A 79 1.72 2.65 23.73
C ASP A 79 1.83 1.14 23.40
N ASN A 80 2.44 0.82 22.26
CA ASN A 80 2.54 -0.56 21.76
C ASN A 80 1.17 -1.25 21.68
N LEU A 81 0.14 -0.54 21.18
CA LEU A 81 -1.20 -1.08 20.98
C LEU A 81 -1.16 -2.35 20.11
N LEU A 82 -0.31 -2.37 19.10
CA LEU A 82 -0.02 -3.53 18.27
C LEU A 82 1.31 -4.21 18.72
N PRO A 83 1.39 -5.53 18.64
CA PRO A 83 0.39 -6.48 18.13
C PRO A 83 -0.71 -6.78 19.14
N LEU A 84 -1.92 -7.08 18.63
CA LEU A 84 -3.05 -7.48 19.45
C LEU A 84 -2.92 -8.95 19.93
N PRO A 85 -3.49 -9.30 21.09
CA PRO A 85 -3.61 -10.69 21.49
C PRO A 85 -4.69 -11.41 20.64
N LYS A 86 -4.46 -12.69 20.32
CA LYS A 86 -5.41 -13.53 19.55
C LYS A 86 -6.62 -13.99 20.37
N SER A 87 -6.63 -13.77 21.67
CA SER A 87 -7.69 -14.22 22.58
C SER A 87 -8.09 -13.14 23.58
N GLY A 88 -9.29 -13.28 24.15
CA GLY A 88 -9.75 -12.47 25.26
C GLY A 88 -10.13 -11.03 24.90
N ARG A 89 -10.26 -10.68 23.61
CA ARG A 89 -10.65 -9.34 23.14
C ARG A 89 -11.86 -9.43 22.23
N ARG A 90 -12.84 -8.57 22.45
CA ARG A 90 -13.92 -8.29 21.51
C ARG A 90 -13.40 -7.27 20.48
N ILE A 91 -13.45 -7.64 19.22
CA ILE A 91 -12.93 -6.84 18.11
C ILE A 91 -14.12 -6.36 17.27
N ALA A 92 -14.21 -5.06 17.04
CA ALA A 92 -15.12 -4.51 16.05
C ALA A 92 -14.32 -4.13 14.80
N ILE A 93 -14.64 -4.73 13.64
CA ILE A 93 -14.14 -4.34 12.34
C ILE A 93 -15.17 -3.41 11.73
N ILE A 94 -14.80 -2.15 11.52
CA ILE A 94 -15.71 -1.09 11.11
C ILE A 94 -15.17 -0.41 9.85
N GLY A 95 -16.02 -0.13 8.89
CA GLY A 95 -15.69 0.61 7.67
C GLY A 95 -16.10 -0.12 6.40
N PRO A 96 -16.09 0.59 5.24
CA PRO A 96 -16.53 0.03 3.96
C PRO A 96 -15.66 -1.14 3.49
N PHE A 97 -14.45 -1.30 4.00
CA PHE A 97 -13.55 -2.41 3.67
C PHE A 97 -13.46 -3.47 4.79
N ALA A 98 -14.41 -3.45 5.73
CA ALA A 98 -14.45 -4.40 6.86
C ALA A 98 -14.67 -5.84 6.40
N ALA A 99 -15.51 -6.06 5.39
CA ALA A 99 -15.80 -7.37 4.82
C ALA A 99 -16.15 -7.26 3.34
N GLY A 100 -16.18 -8.41 2.67
CA GLY A 100 -16.51 -8.52 1.25
C GLY A 100 -15.28 -8.47 0.34
N PRO A 101 -15.41 -9.06 -0.85
CA PRO A 101 -14.27 -9.26 -1.75
C PRO A 101 -13.98 -8.03 -2.65
N HIS A 102 -14.72 -6.93 -2.51
CA HIS A 102 -14.53 -5.76 -3.37
C HIS A 102 -13.23 -5.00 -3.03
N ASP A 103 -12.67 -4.34 -4.02
CA ASP A 103 -11.51 -3.44 -3.86
C ASP A 103 -10.26 -4.07 -3.20
N ILE A 104 -10.07 -5.39 -3.31
CA ILE A 104 -8.94 -6.07 -2.67
C ILE A 104 -7.71 -6.12 -3.59
N ASN A 105 -7.94 -6.36 -4.88
CA ASN A 105 -6.86 -6.58 -5.85
C ASN A 105 -6.31 -5.26 -6.42
N GLY A 106 -7.10 -4.18 -6.37
CA GLY A 106 -6.71 -2.86 -6.86
C GLY A 106 -6.90 -2.66 -8.37
N PRO A 107 -6.53 -1.47 -8.90
CA PRO A 107 -6.92 -1.02 -10.24
C PRO A 107 -6.22 -1.75 -11.39
N TRP A 108 -5.08 -2.41 -11.14
CA TRP A 108 -4.26 -3.01 -12.21
C TRP A 108 -4.58 -4.48 -12.49
N VAL A 109 -5.64 -4.99 -11.91
CA VAL A 109 -6.09 -6.37 -12.12
C VAL A 109 -7.11 -6.43 -13.25
N VAL A 110 -6.64 -6.61 -14.48
CA VAL A 110 -7.46 -6.55 -15.70
C VAL A 110 -8.53 -7.64 -15.76
N TYR A 111 -8.21 -8.86 -15.33
CA TYR A 111 -9.10 -10.03 -15.35
C TYR A 111 -9.15 -10.76 -14.01
N GLY A 112 -8.85 -10.05 -12.92
CA GLY A 112 -8.89 -10.64 -11.58
C GLY A 112 -10.32 -10.82 -11.09
N ASP A 113 -10.51 -11.83 -10.25
CA ASP A 113 -11.76 -12.06 -9.53
C ASP A 113 -11.55 -11.80 -8.04
N ASN A 114 -12.04 -10.65 -7.57
CA ASN A 114 -11.97 -10.27 -6.16
C ASN A 114 -12.63 -11.29 -5.23
N LYS A 115 -13.65 -12.08 -5.72
CA LYS A 115 -14.31 -13.13 -4.94
C LYS A 115 -13.37 -14.27 -4.52
N GLN A 116 -12.23 -14.39 -5.18
CA GLN A 116 -11.21 -15.37 -4.84
C GLN A 116 -10.20 -14.86 -3.80
N ALA A 117 -10.30 -13.62 -3.39
CA ALA A 117 -9.44 -13.03 -2.38
C ALA A 117 -10.03 -13.24 -0.97
N VAL A 118 -9.13 -13.29 0.00
CA VAL A 118 -9.49 -13.34 1.42
C VAL A 118 -9.71 -11.94 1.93
N ASP A 119 -10.94 -11.62 2.32
CA ASP A 119 -11.29 -10.33 2.90
C ASP A 119 -10.77 -10.18 4.35
N LEU A 120 -10.85 -8.96 4.85
CA LEU A 120 -10.35 -8.62 6.18
C LEU A 120 -11.05 -9.42 7.28
N ALA A 121 -12.39 -9.44 7.29
CA ALA A 121 -13.17 -10.15 8.31
C ALA A 121 -12.86 -11.64 8.34
N THR A 122 -12.73 -12.27 7.18
CA THR A 122 -12.34 -13.68 7.03
C THR A 122 -10.95 -13.93 7.59
N GLY A 123 -9.96 -13.08 7.23
CA GLY A 123 -8.60 -13.20 7.74
C GLY A 123 -8.52 -13.06 9.27
N ILE A 124 -9.19 -12.04 9.84
CA ILE A 124 -9.21 -11.80 11.28
C ILE A 124 -9.91 -12.96 12.02
N ARG A 125 -11.09 -13.39 11.56
CA ARG A 125 -11.81 -14.52 12.19
C ARG A 125 -11.02 -15.83 12.15
N GLY A 126 -10.24 -16.03 11.10
CA GLY A 126 -9.36 -17.19 10.98
C GLY A 126 -8.14 -17.15 11.92
N ALA A 127 -7.75 -15.98 12.40
CA ALA A 127 -6.56 -15.78 13.23
C ALA A 127 -6.84 -15.75 14.74
N VAL A 128 -8.07 -15.38 15.14
CA VAL A 128 -8.44 -15.29 16.57
C VAL A 128 -8.92 -16.62 17.15
N ALA A 129 -8.76 -16.80 18.44
CA ALA A 129 -9.16 -18.03 19.13
C ALA A 129 -10.69 -18.24 19.16
N ASP A 130 -11.47 -17.15 19.26
CA ASP A 130 -12.94 -17.20 19.23
C ASP A 130 -13.48 -16.18 18.20
N PRO A 131 -13.85 -16.66 16.98
CA PRO A 131 -14.38 -15.79 15.93
C PRO A 131 -15.72 -15.13 16.28
N ARG A 132 -16.45 -15.61 17.30
CA ARG A 132 -17.71 -15.00 17.77
C ARG A 132 -17.49 -13.65 18.45
N LEU A 133 -16.26 -13.36 18.90
CA LEU A 133 -15.87 -12.09 19.46
C LEU A 133 -15.56 -11.01 18.40
N VAL A 134 -15.71 -11.35 17.11
CA VAL A 134 -15.46 -10.43 15.98
C VAL A 134 -16.79 -9.94 15.41
N THR A 135 -17.11 -8.69 15.67
CA THR A 135 -18.25 -7.98 15.08
C THR A 135 -17.80 -7.22 13.84
N VAL A 136 -18.62 -7.21 12.80
CA VAL A 136 -18.33 -6.52 11.54
C VAL A 136 -19.46 -5.58 11.20
N VAL A 137 -19.13 -4.31 10.91
CA VAL A 137 -20.09 -3.25 10.58
C VAL A 137 -19.51 -2.40 9.48
N GLU A 138 -20.27 -2.13 8.42
CA GLU A 138 -19.82 -1.25 7.32
C GLU A 138 -19.68 0.21 7.77
N GLY A 139 -20.65 0.74 8.48
CA GLY A 139 -20.62 2.07 9.09
C GLY A 139 -20.79 3.23 8.13
N SER A 140 -20.19 3.18 6.95
CA SER A 140 -20.39 4.13 5.83
C SER A 140 -20.13 3.43 4.51
N GLY A 141 -20.65 3.99 3.41
CA GLY A 141 -20.15 3.65 2.08
C GLY A 141 -18.76 4.27 1.84
N ILE A 142 -18.18 4.00 0.67
CA ILE A 142 -16.83 4.51 0.32
C ILE A 142 -16.87 6.02 0.09
N GLU A 143 -17.78 6.52 -0.78
CA GLU A 143 -17.94 7.94 -1.12
C GLU A 143 -19.27 8.52 -0.66
N GLU A 144 -20.22 7.65 -0.30
CA GLU A 144 -21.55 8.05 0.12
C GLU A 144 -21.83 7.62 1.56
N PRO A 145 -22.59 8.39 2.33
CA PRO A 145 -23.02 7.99 3.66
C PRO A 145 -23.97 6.79 3.60
N LEU A 146 -23.95 5.96 4.64
CA LEU A 146 -24.88 4.84 4.82
C LEU A 146 -25.90 5.21 5.90
N ALA A 147 -27.19 5.17 5.56
CA ALA A 147 -28.24 5.47 6.53
C ALA A 147 -28.21 4.54 7.75
N GLY A 148 -28.14 5.09 8.96
CA GLY A 148 -27.99 4.31 10.21
C GLY A 148 -26.63 3.66 10.39
N GLY A 149 -25.68 3.87 9.47
CA GLY A 149 -24.36 3.23 9.49
C GLY A 149 -23.50 3.71 10.63
N ILE A 150 -23.42 5.01 10.86
CA ILE A 150 -22.64 5.60 11.95
C ILE A 150 -23.17 5.15 13.31
N GLU A 151 -24.47 5.12 13.51
CA GLU A 151 -25.10 4.65 14.74
C GLU A 151 -24.76 3.18 15.02
N ALA A 152 -24.83 2.33 14.01
CA ALA A 152 -24.45 0.93 14.12
C ALA A 152 -22.95 0.76 14.43
N ALA A 153 -22.10 1.56 13.80
CA ALA A 153 -20.65 1.57 14.05
C ALA A 153 -20.31 2.00 15.48
N VAL A 154 -20.95 3.06 15.99
CA VAL A 154 -20.78 3.54 17.36
C VAL A 154 -21.24 2.48 18.38
N ALA A 155 -22.38 1.80 18.12
CA ALA A 155 -22.86 0.71 18.96
C ALA A 155 -21.85 -0.46 19.00
N ALA A 156 -21.32 -0.86 17.86
CA ALA A 156 -20.30 -1.90 17.76
C ALA A 156 -18.99 -1.50 18.46
N ALA A 157 -18.54 -0.26 18.28
CA ALA A 157 -17.34 0.27 18.93
C ALA A 157 -17.48 0.28 20.46
N ARG A 158 -18.64 0.69 20.99
CA ARG A 158 -18.92 0.67 22.46
C ARG A 158 -18.86 -0.75 23.02
N ALA A 159 -19.34 -1.74 22.29
CA ALA A 159 -19.36 -3.13 22.72
C ALA A 159 -17.99 -3.82 22.61
N ALA A 160 -17.05 -3.26 21.85
CA ALA A 160 -15.74 -3.81 21.61
C ALA A 160 -14.69 -3.40 22.66
N ASP A 161 -13.58 -4.12 22.70
CA ASP A 161 -12.39 -3.77 23.49
C ASP A 161 -11.35 -3.07 22.61
N VAL A 162 -11.39 -3.29 21.28
CA VAL A 162 -10.56 -2.65 20.27
C VAL A 162 -11.34 -2.55 18.95
N VAL A 163 -11.12 -1.46 18.23
CA VAL A 163 -11.71 -1.21 16.91
C VAL A 163 -10.63 -1.33 15.82
N LEU A 164 -10.93 -2.06 14.77
CA LEU A 164 -10.19 -2.07 13.51
C LEU A 164 -10.99 -1.24 12.50
N LEU A 165 -10.54 -0.03 12.21
CA LEU A 165 -11.21 0.90 11.31
C LEU A 165 -10.65 0.73 9.90
N ALA A 166 -11.41 0.03 9.04
CA ALA A 166 -11.02 -0.33 7.67
C ALA A 166 -11.56 0.70 6.66
N ILE A 167 -10.74 1.70 6.32
CA ILE A 167 -11.10 2.87 5.52
C ILE A 167 -10.07 3.15 4.42
N GLY A 168 -10.39 4.07 3.51
CA GLY A 168 -9.47 4.51 2.46
C GLY A 168 -10.09 4.66 1.08
N GLU A 169 -9.37 4.26 0.04
CA GLU A 169 -9.75 4.39 -1.37
C GLU A 169 -10.27 3.07 -1.95
N SER A 170 -11.26 3.17 -2.87
CA SER A 170 -11.62 2.07 -3.76
C SER A 170 -10.55 1.87 -4.85
N GLU A 171 -10.63 0.73 -5.56
CA GLU A 171 -9.75 0.45 -6.69
C GLU A 171 -9.89 1.48 -7.82
N ASN A 172 -11.05 2.11 -7.97
CA ASN A 172 -11.31 3.11 -8.99
C ASN A 172 -10.82 4.53 -8.64
N MET A 173 -10.32 4.75 -7.44
CA MET A 173 -9.82 6.06 -7.00
C MET A 173 -8.33 6.27 -7.29
N SER A 174 -7.61 5.22 -7.67
CA SER A 174 -6.18 5.29 -7.99
C SER A 174 -5.87 4.48 -9.25
N GLY A 175 -4.67 4.66 -9.82
CA GLY A 175 -4.25 4.02 -11.05
C GLY A 175 -4.29 4.97 -12.24
N GLU A 176 -4.37 4.42 -13.44
CA GLU A 176 -4.34 5.18 -14.70
C GLU A 176 -5.54 6.11 -14.83
N ALA A 177 -5.28 7.36 -15.17
CA ALA A 177 -6.28 8.43 -15.33
C ALA A 177 -7.13 8.75 -14.07
N GLN A 178 -6.69 8.33 -12.88
CA GLN A 178 -7.39 8.54 -11.62
C GLN A 178 -6.70 9.59 -10.75
N SER A 179 -6.59 10.83 -11.27
CA SER A 179 -6.10 11.96 -10.49
C SER A 179 -7.16 12.46 -9.52
N ARG A 180 -6.73 12.80 -8.30
CA ARG A 180 -7.60 13.41 -7.28
C ARG A 180 -7.07 14.77 -6.88
N LEU A 181 -7.96 15.73 -6.73
CA LEU A 181 -7.63 17.07 -6.23
C LEU A 181 -7.38 17.01 -4.71
N GLU A 182 -8.34 16.44 -3.98
CA GLU A 182 -8.21 16.19 -2.55
C GLU A 182 -7.78 14.74 -2.32
N ILE A 183 -6.58 14.56 -1.75
CA ILE A 183 -5.99 13.25 -1.48
C ILE A 183 -6.19 12.83 -0.01
N THR A 184 -7.39 13.09 0.51
CA THR A 184 -7.82 12.69 1.85
C THR A 184 -8.65 11.40 1.82
N VAL A 185 -8.91 10.81 2.97
CA VAL A 185 -9.94 9.78 3.11
C VAL A 185 -11.30 10.41 2.76
N PRO A 186 -12.17 9.75 1.99
CA PRO A 186 -13.48 10.27 1.61
C PRO A 186 -14.31 10.76 2.80
N ALA A 187 -15.06 11.85 2.62
CA ALA A 187 -15.76 12.54 3.70
C ALA A 187 -16.70 11.66 4.55
N PRO A 188 -17.51 10.72 4.00
CA PRO A 188 -18.34 9.84 4.80
C PRO A 188 -17.53 8.92 5.73
N GLN A 189 -16.37 8.45 5.27
CA GLN A 189 -15.47 7.63 6.08
C GLN A 189 -14.73 8.47 7.14
N GLN A 190 -14.43 9.74 6.83
CA GLN A 190 -13.88 10.67 7.82
C GLN A 190 -14.89 10.92 8.96
N ALA A 191 -16.17 11.16 8.62
CA ALA A 191 -17.24 11.30 9.59
C ALA A 191 -17.43 10.04 10.46
N LEU A 192 -17.31 8.86 9.84
CA LEU A 192 -17.32 7.58 10.54
C LEU A 192 -16.14 7.50 11.54
N ALA A 193 -14.94 7.87 11.10
CA ALA A 193 -13.73 7.85 11.95
C ALA A 193 -13.87 8.75 13.17
N GLU A 194 -14.39 9.97 13.00
CA GLU A 194 -14.66 10.91 14.09
C GLU A 194 -15.69 10.35 15.09
N ALA A 195 -16.79 9.77 14.59
CA ALA A 195 -17.80 9.19 15.45
C ALA A 195 -17.30 7.97 16.24
N VAL A 196 -16.48 7.12 15.62
CA VAL A 196 -15.85 5.96 16.27
C VAL A 196 -14.82 6.40 17.29
N ALA A 197 -13.97 7.38 16.97
CA ALA A 197 -12.96 7.91 17.89
C ALA A 197 -13.59 8.54 19.15
N ALA A 198 -14.74 9.23 18.99
CA ALA A 198 -15.48 9.81 20.11
C ALA A 198 -15.98 8.77 21.14
N VAL A 199 -16.01 7.48 20.80
CA VAL A 199 -16.33 6.39 21.75
C VAL A 199 -15.18 6.17 22.75
N GLY A 200 -13.95 6.57 22.42
CA GLY A 200 -12.78 6.46 23.29
C GLY A 200 -12.20 5.04 23.40
N LYS A 201 -12.47 4.16 22.46
CA LYS A 201 -11.85 2.81 22.42
C LYS A 201 -10.53 2.84 21.65
N PRO A 202 -9.55 2.00 22.04
CA PRO A 202 -8.35 1.82 21.23
C PRO A 202 -8.72 1.49 19.79
N THR A 203 -8.24 2.29 18.84
CA THR A 203 -8.59 2.18 17.41
C THR A 203 -7.34 1.99 16.57
N VAL A 204 -7.34 0.97 15.74
CA VAL A 204 -6.32 0.72 14.71
C VAL A 204 -6.91 1.09 13.36
N VAL A 205 -6.34 2.07 12.69
CA VAL A 205 -6.69 2.40 11.31
C VAL A 205 -5.99 1.44 10.35
N LEU A 206 -6.76 0.76 9.54
CA LEU A 206 -6.32 -0.08 8.42
C LEU A 206 -6.60 0.70 7.13
N LEU A 207 -5.59 1.41 6.65
CA LEU A 207 -5.70 2.34 5.54
C LEU A 207 -5.47 1.61 4.22
N LYS A 208 -6.54 1.42 3.45
CA LYS A 208 -6.49 0.91 2.07
C LYS A 208 -6.33 2.09 1.11
N ASN A 209 -5.29 2.09 0.31
CA ASN A 209 -5.00 3.20 -0.59
C ASN A 209 -4.02 2.81 -1.70
N GLY A 210 -4.12 3.46 -2.85
CA GLY A 210 -3.21 3.30 -3.98
C GLY A 210 -2.22 4.45 -4.15
N ARG A 211 -2.28 5.47 -3.29
CA ARG A 211 -1.43 6.66 -3.25
C ARG A 211 -1.13 7.07 -1.83
N ALA A 212 -0.17 7.97 -1.61
CA ALA A 212 -0.07 8.66 -0.34
C ALA A 212 -1.31 9.53 -0.10
N LEU A 213 -1.89 9.46 1.10
CA LEU A 213 -3.02 10.29 1.50
C LEU A 213 -2.58 11.33 2.54
N ALA A 214 -3.23 12.49 2.53
CA ALA A 214 -3.19 13.44 3.62
C ALA A 214 -4.16 12.95 4.70
N LEU A 215 -3.63 12.51 5.84
CA LEU A 215 -4.45 12.02 6.95
C LEU A 215 -4.85 13.20 7.85
N GLU A 216 -6.13 13.27 8.20
CA GLU A 216 -6.70 14.37 8.97
C GLU A 216 -7.52 13.84 10.16
N GLY A 217 -7.79 14.70 11.15
CA GLY A 217 -8.68 14.43 12.26
C GLY A 217 -8.43 13.09 12.94
N ALA A 218 -9.50 12.37 13.25
CA ALA A 218 -9.43 11.09 13.97
C ALA A 218 -8.62 10.01 13.25
N VAL A 219 -8.51 10.06 11.91
CA VAL A 219 -7.68 9.12 11.14
C VAL A 219 -6.19 9.35 11.42
N ARG A 220 -5.73 10.62 11.41
CA ARG A 220 -4.35 10.99 11.73
C ARG A 220 -4.03 10.72 13.21
N ASP A 221 -4.98 11.01 14.07
CA ASP A 221 -4.78 11.01 15.53
C ASP A 221 -4.98 9.61 16.16
N ALA A 222 -5.42 8.62 15.36
CA ALA A 222 -5.54 7.24 15.82
C ALA A 222 -4.23 6.71 16.44
N PRO A 223 -4.28 5.94 17.54
CA PRO A 223 -3.08 5.45 18.22
C PRO A 223 -2.26 4.44 17.40
N ALA A 224 -2.87 3.75 16.43
CA ALA A 224 -2.17 2.88 15.53
C ALA A 224 -2.70 2.99 14.08
N ILE A 225 -1.79 3.04 13.12
CA ILE A 225 -2.11 3.18 11.68
C ILE A 225 -1.26 2.22 10.88
N LEU A 226 -1.92 1.35 10.13
CA LEU A 226 -1.33 0.44 9.15
C LEU A 226 -1.76 0.87 7.74
N VAL A 227 -0.80 1.07 6.85
CA VAL A 227 -1.06 1.19 5.41
C VAL A 227 -1.11 -0.20 4.83
N THR A 228 -2.28 -0.58 4.34
CA THR A 228 -2.55 -1.93 3.84
C THR A 228 -2.63 -2.00 2.32
N TRP A 229 -2.54 -0.89 1.60
CA TRP A 229 -2.56 -0.84 0.14
C TRP A 229 -3.68 -1.70 -0.49
N PHE A 230 -3.45 -2.23 -1.69
CA PHE A 230 -4.21 -3.30 -2.35
C PHE A 230 -3.34 -4.56 -2.35
N LEU A 231 -3.58 -5.49 -1.43
CA LEU A 231 -2.67 -6.60 -1.12
C LEU A 231 -2.97 -7.89 -1.90
N GLY A 232 -4.03 -7.90 -2.72
CA GLY A 232 -4.36 -9.06 -3.54
C GLY A 232 -4.98 -10.24 -2.78
N SER A 233 -4.84 -11.43 -3.35
CA SER A 233 -5.59 -12.63 -2.97
C SER A 233 -5.52 -13.02 -1.49
N GLU A 234 -4.41 -12.73 -0.81
CA GLU A 234 -4.17 -13.13 0.59
C GLU A 234 -4.24 -11.95 1.57
N SER A 235 -4.89 -10.85 1.17
CA SER A 235 -4.96 -9.59 1.91
C SER A 235 -5.37 -9.78 3.37
N GLY A 236 -6.52 -10.42 3.62
CA GLY A 236 -7.05 -10.62 4.97
C GLY A 236 -6.11 -11.42 5.87
N HIS A 237 -5.50 -12.49 5.34
CA HIS A 237 -4.52 -13.28 6.08
C HIS A 237 -3.25 -12.50 6.41
N ALA A 238 -2.73 -11.73 5.43
CA ALA A 238 -1.53 -10.93 5.62
C ALA A 238 -1.72 -9.82 6.65
N ILE A 239 -2.88 -9.14 6.63
CA ILE A 239 -3.22 -8.12 7.63
C ILE A 239 -3.35 -8.76 9.01
N ALA A 240 -3.97 -9.93 9.12
CA ALA A 240 -4.08 -10.65 10.38
C ALA A 240 -2.71 -11.05 10.94
N ASP A 241 -1.78 -11.55 10.09
CA ASP A 241 -0.41 -11.90 10.50
C ASP A 241 0.30 -10.71 11.16
N VAL A 242 0.14 -9.52 10.60
CA VAL A 242 0.74 -8.30 11.13
C VAL A 242 -0.01 -7.87 12.41
N LEU A 243 -1.35 -7.79 12.39
CA LEU A 243 -2.14 -7.31 13.54
C LEU A 243 -1.90 -8.13 14.81
N PHE A 244 -1.76 -9.45 14.66
CA PHE A 244 -1.57 -10.37 15.80
C PHE A 244 -0.10 -10.73 16.08
N GLY A 245 0.84 -10.17 15.31
CA GLY A 245 2.27 -10.33 15.54
C GLY A 245 2.85 -11.68 15.14
N ASP A 246 2.17 -12.43 14.26
CA ASP A 246 2.77 -13.60 13.59
C ASP A 246 3.88 -13.15 12.63
N TYR A 247 3.80 -11.90 12.17
CA TYR A 247 4.83 -11.23 11.40
C TYR A 247 5.05 -9.80 11.94
N SER A 248 6.29 -9.43 12.14
CA SER A 248 6.67 -8.06 12.53
C SER A 248 6.74 -7.18 11.27
N PRO A 249 6.02 -6.04 11.21
CA PRO A 249 6.07 -5.17 10.03
C PRO A 249 7.50 -4.76 9.73
N SER A 250 7.88 -4.82 8.44
CA SER A 250 9.23 -4.50 7.97
C SER A 250 9.26 -3.50 6.82
N ALA A 251 8.10 -3.24 6.20
CA ALA A 251 8.02 -2.34 5.08
C ALA A 251 8.30 -0.88 5.46
N ARG A 252 8.79 -0.13 4.48
CA ARG A 252 9.01 1.31 4.57
C ARG A 252 8.24 2.02 3.47
N LEU A 253 7.79 3.24 3.74
CA LEU A 253 7.04 4.02 2.75
C LEU A 253 7.89 4.28 1.49
N PRO A 254 7.39 3.90 0.31
CA PRO A 254 8.04 4.20 -0.98
C PRO A 254 7.68 5.61 -1.48
N VAL A 255 6.87 6.34 -0.73
CA VAL A 255 6.35 7.66 -1.09
C VAL A 255 6.10 8.47 0.19
N THR A 256 6.26 9.80 0.10
CA THR A 256 5.99 10.71 1.21
C THR A 256 4.49 10.92 1.42
N PHE A 257 4.01 10.78 2.64
CA PHE A 257 2.65 11.16 3.04
C PHE A 257 2.65 12.64 3.47
N PRO A 258 1.89 13.52 2.79
CA PRO A 258 1.84 14.93 3.12
C PRO A 258 0.93 15.19 4.33
N GLN A 259 1.08 16.35 4.97
CA GLN A 259 0.16 16.81 6.00
C GLN A 259 -1.17 17.32 5.43
N HIS A 260 -1.15 17.78 4.16
CA HIS A 260 -2.31 18.39 3.50
C HIS A 260 -2.21 18.23 1.99
N SER A 261 -3.34 18.10 1.29
CA SER A 261 -3.39 18.00 -0.19
C SER A 261 -2.64 19.12 -0.88
N GLY A 262 -2.67 20.33 -0.35
CA GLY A 262 -1.96 21.50 -0.89
C GLY A 262 -0.44 21.46 -0.81
N GLN A 263 0.16 20.46 -0.15
CA GLN A 263 1.62 20.26 -0.17
C GLN A 263 2.12 19.59 -1.45
N GLN A 264 1.24 19.00 -2.26
CA GLN A 264 1.65 18.28 -3.47
C GLN A 264 2.22 19.23 -4.55
N PRO A 265 3.30 18.82 -5.24
CA PRO A 265 4.09 17.60 -5.08
C PRO A 265 5.08 17.70 -3.90
N PHE A 266 5.10 16.69 -3.01
CA PHE A 266 5.98 16.65 -1.85
C PHE A 266 6.75 15.31 -1.84
N TYR A 267 7.82 15.22 -2.60
CA TYR A 267 8.61 14.00 -2.76
C TYR A 267 9.98 14.11 -2.11
N TYR A 268 10.60 12.98 -1.79
CA TYR A 268 11.87 12.89 -1.07
C TYR A 268 12.99 13.72 -1.70
N SER A 269 13.22 13.61 -3.01
CA SER A 269 14.30 14.27 -3.74
C SER A 269 13.99 15.72 -4.11
N ARG A 270 12.98 16.34 -3.51
CA ARG A 270 12.63 17.73 -3.71
C ARG A 270 13.81 18.63 -3.34
N LYS A 271 14.22 19.47 -4.29
CA LYS A 271 15.26 20.47 -4.02
C LYS A 271 14.72 21.57 -3.11
N PRO A 272 15.48 22.02 -2.09
CA PRO A 272 15.11 23.19 -1.33
C PRO A 272 15.10 24.42 -2.28
N THR A 273 14.24 25.38 -1.98
CA THR A 273 14.27 26.66 -2.68
C THR A 273 15.51 27.46 -2.31
N GLY A 274 15.79 28.56 -3.03
CA GLY A 274 16.93 29.41 -2.70
C GLY A 274 16.89 30.09 -1.31
N ARG A 275 15.72 30.02 -0.64
CA ARG A 275 15.52 30.54 0.73
C ARG A 275 14.74 29.54 1.57
N PRO A 276 15.29 28.35 1.85
CA PRO A 276 14.62 27.36 2.65
C PRO A 276 14.40 27.86 4.09
N ASN A 277 13.29 27.48 4.68
CA ASN A 277 13.02 27.69 6.09
C ASN A 277 13.08 26.33 6.82
N PRO A 278 14.25 25.91 7.30
CA PRO A 278 14.41 24.62 7.98
C PRO A 278 13.78 24.61 9.38
N GLU A 279 13.48 25.78 9.95
CA GLU A 279 12.92 25.93 11.27
C GLU A 279 11.41 26.23 11.20
N GLU A 280 10.68 25.90 12.25
CA GLU A 280 9.24 26.22 12.38
C GLU A 280 8.97 27.72 12.50
N LYS A 281 10.00 28.51 12.79
CA LYS A 281 9.87 29.95 12.95
C LYS A 281 9.47 30.65 11.68
N LEU A 282 8.41 31.44 11.77
CA LEU A 282 7.89 32.22 10.65
C LEU A 282 8.81 33.39 10.32
N GLU A 283 9.73 33.19 9.40
CA GLU A 283 10.57 34.30 8.88
C GLU A 283 10.00 34.86 7.58
N PRO A 284 9.97 36.17 7.41
CA PRO A 284 9.63 36.80 6.14
C PRO A 284 10.56 36.34 5.00
N TYR A 285 9.98 36.18 3.80
CA TYR A 285 10.70 35.83 2.56
C TYR A 285 11.38 34.45 2.55
N LYS A 286 11.13 33.57 3.54
CA LYS A 286 11.55 32.19 3.55
C LYS A 286 10.47 31.30 2.94
N ALA A 287 10.88 30.27 2.19
CA ALA A 287 9.96 29.30 1.59
C ALA A 287 9.33 28.41 2.67
N ARG A 288 7.99 28.36 2.72
CA ARG A 288 7.24 27.54 3.67
C ARG A 288 5.78 27.38 3.25
N PHE A 289 5.12 26.41 3.83
CA PHE A 289 3.66 26.36 3.86
C PHE A 289 3.14 27.20 5.04
N ARG A 290 2.03 27.92 4.84
CA ARG A 290 1.34 28.63 5.92
C ARG A 290 0.30 27.71 6.53
N GLY A 291 0.25 27.65 7.87
CA GLY A 291 -0.74 26.86 8.61
C GLY A 291 -0.35 25.41 8.90
N ILE A 292 0.70 24.90 8.26
CA ILE A 292 1.26 23.58 8.51
C ILE A 292 2.79 23.63 8.54
N ARG A 293 3.42 22.61 9.10
CA ARG A 293 4.87 22.47 9.12
C ARG A 293 5.42 22.26 7.70
N HIS A 294 6.66 22.67 7.47
CA HIS A 294 7.34 22.48 6.19
C HIS A 294 8.01 21.10 6.08
N GLU A 295 7.35 20.09 6.58
CA GLU A 295 7.77 18.69 6.59
C GLU A 295 6.63 17.77 6.21
N ALA A 296 6.94 16.51 5.93
CA ALA A 296 5.95 15.47 5.68
C ALA A 296 5.21 15.10 6.97
N LEU A 297 4.00 14.56 6.84
CA LEU A 297 3.36 13.82 7.94
C LEU A 297 4.16 12.54 8.23
N TYR A 298 4.43 11.76 7.18
CA TYR A 298 5.34 10.61 7.21
C TYR A 298 6.28 10.69 6.00
N PRO A 299 7.59 10.78 6.19
CA PRO A 299 8.53 10.90 5.09
C PRO A 299 8.71 9.57 4.34
N PHE A 300 9.22 9.66 3.11
CA PHE A 300 9.77 8.51 2.39
C PHE A 300 10.71 7.71 3.32
N GLY A 301 10.63 6.39 3.27
CA GLY A 301 11.42 5.51 4.11
C GLY A 301 10.88 5.31 5.53
N HIS A 302 9.83 6.02 5.94
CA HIS A 302 9.20 5.83 7.25
C HIS A 302 8.49 4.48 7.34
N GLY A 303 8.57 3.87 8.51
CA GLY A 303 7.86 2.66 8.90
C GLY A 303 8.40 2.14 10.22
N LEU A 304 7.53 1.58 11.04
CA LEU A 304 7.85 1.01 12.34
C LEU A 304 7.88 -0.52 12.26
N THR A 305 8.45 -1.13 13.28
CA THR A 305 8.47 -2.59 13.48
C THR A 305 8.12 -2.91 14.93
N TYR A 306 7.77 -4.17 15.22
CA TYR A 306 7.61 -4.65 16.60
C TYR A 306 8.94 -5.00 17.28
N GLY A 307 10.05 -4.99 16.52
CA GLY A 307 11.38 -5.08 17.05
C GLY A 307 11.81 -3.76 17.71
N ASN A 308 12.82 -3.84 18.55
CA ASN A 308 13.52 -2.66 19.09
C ASN A 308 14.89 -2.55 18.42
N ILE A 309 14.92 -1.87 17.27
CA ILE A 309 16.12 -1.77 16.43
C ILE A 309 16.93 -0.55 16.84
N GLU A 310 18.18 -0.80 17.18
CA GLU A 310 19.18 0.21 17.56
C GLU A 310 20.28 0.27 16.49
N TYR A 311 20.62 1.47 16.07
CA TYR A 311 21.75 1.76 15.18
C TYR A 311 22.88 2.41 15.98
N SER A 312 24.09 1.91 15.82
CA SER A 312 25.27 2.44 16.52
C SER A 312 26.54 2.27 15.68
N ASN A 313 27.65 2.81 16.18
CA ASN A 313 28.98 2.66 15.59
C ASN A 313 29.06 3.01 14.10
N LEU A 314 28.39 4.10 13.69
CA LEU A 314 28.53 4.60 12.32
C LEU A 314 29.99 4.99 12.08
N SER A 315 30.60 4.38 11.07
CA SER A 315 31.95 4.66 10.63
C SER A 315 31.97 4.97 9.14
N LEU A 316 32.57 6.07 8.79
CA LEU A 316 32.78 6.54 7.42
C LEU A 316 34.11 7.27 7.33
N PRO A 317 34.80 7.27 6.17
CA PRO A 317 36.03 8.00 5.98
C PRO A 317 35.76 9.52 6.02
N ARG A 318 36.73 10.27 6.59
CA ARG A 318 36.65 11.75 6.64
C ARG A 318 36.85 12.42 5.28
N GLN A 319 37.49 11.73 4.36
CA GLN A 319 37.78 12.23 3.02
C GLN A 319 37.24 11.21 2.00
N LEU A 320 36.57 11.71 1.00
CA LEU A 320 36.03 10.94 -0.10
C LEU A 320 36.92 11.13 -1.33
N PRO A 321 37.55 10.10 -1.87
CA PRO A 321 38.26 10.20 -3.14
C PRO A 321 37.24 10.52 -4.26
N TRP A 322 37.60 11.46 -5.14
CA TRP A 322 36.68 11.92 -6.21
C TRP A 322 36.16 10.77 -7.11
N ASN A 323 37.01 9.80 -7.40
CA ASN A 323 36.70 8.63 -8.25
C ASN A 323 36.86 7.31 -7.49
N GLY A 324 36.72 7.30 -6.16
CA GLY A 324 36.92 6.14 -5.32
C GLY A 324 35.64 5.59 -4.73
N GLU A 325 35.73 4.40 -4.18
CA GLU A 325 34.68 3.79 -3.37
C GLU A 325 34.84 4.20 -1.90
N ILE A 326 33.71 4.34 -1.21
CA ILE A 326 33.71 4.49 0.24
C ILE A 326 33.02 3.31 0.89
N VAL A 327 33.55 2.88 2.03
CA VAL A 327 32.94 1.88 2.88
C VAL A 327 32.31 2.59 4.07
N VAL A 328 31.00 2.48 4.19
CA VAL A 328 30.23 2.96 5.33
C VAL A 328 29.77 1.75 6.12
N THR A 329 30.06 1.73 7.42
CA THR A 329 29.63 0.65 8.31
C THR A 329 28.82 1.17 9.48
N ALA A 330 27.87 0.36 9.92
CA ALA A 330 27.09 0.61 11.12
C ALA A 330 26.79 -0.72 11.82
N THR A 331 26.55 -0.68 13.11
CA THR A 331 26.06 -1.82 13.88
C THR A 331 24.55 -1.69 14.02
N VAL A 332 23.82 -2.74 13.65
CA VAL A 332 22.35 -2.82 13.79
C VAL A 332 22.05 -3.96 14.76
N ILE A 333 21.32 -3.66 15.83
CA ILE A 333 21.00 -4.60 16.90
C ILE A 333 19.49 -4.58 17.14
N ASN A 334 18.86 -5.75 17.22
CA ASN A 334 17.52 -5.87 17.76
C ASN A 334 17.59 -6.13 19.27
N ARG A 335 17.21 -5.15 20.08
CA ARG A 335 17.13 -5.22 21.54
C ARG A 335 15.81 -5.81 22.03
N GLY A 336 14.82 -5.96 21.15
CA GLY A 336 13.52 -6.49 21.49
C GLY A 336 13.48 -8.01 21.58
N SER A 337 12.40 -8.54 22.13
CA SER A 337 12.15 -9.98 22.25
C SER A 337 11.53 -10.59 20.98
N ARG A 338 11.09 -9.77 20.02
CA ARG A 338 10.47 -10.22 18.76
C ARG A 338 11.47 -10.16 17.63
N ALA A 339 11.49 -11.20 16.81
CA ALA A 339 12.23 -11.16 15.55
C ALA A 339 11.65 -10.07 14.63
N ALA A 340 12.51 -9.36 13.93
CA ALA A 340 12.15 -8.32 12.99
C ALA A 340 13.09 -8.32 11.79
N GLU A 341 12.55 -7.98 10.64
CA GLU A 341 13.33 -7.65 9.45
C GLU A 341 13.50 -6.12 9.41
N GLU A 342 14.69 -5.65 9.08
CA GLU A 342 15.00 -4.22 9.03
C GLU A 342 15.49 -3.82 7.65
N VAL A 343 14.95 -2.74 7.11
CA VAL A 343 15.44 -2.09 5.88
C VAL A 343 16.42 -1.00 6.28
N VAL A 344 17.71 -1.33 6.22
CA VAL A 344 18.78 -0.36 6.47
C VAL A 344 18.84 0.64 5.32
N GLN A 345 18.70 1.92 5.63
CA GLN A 345 18.64 2.99 4.64
C GLN A 345 19.86 3.91 4.78
N LEU A 346 20.56 4.18 3.69
CA LEU A 346 21.67 5.12 3.63
C LEU A 346 21.26 6.34 2.79
N TYR A 347 21.31 7.50 3.39
CA TYR A 347 21.01 8.77 2.74
C TYR A 347 22.28 9.64 2.63
N ILE A 348 22.48 10.24 1.45
CA ILE A 348 23.58 11.17 1.18
C ILE A 348 22.97 12.57 0.99
N ARG A 349 23.59 13.58 1.62
CA ARG A 349 23.13 14.95 1.57
C ARG A 349 24.26 15.88 1.12
#